data_6cfe948370f62e4fdeccd4fce95b8a95
#
_entry.id   6cfe948370f62e4fdeccd4fce95b8a95
#
_cell.length_a   1.000
_cell.length_b   1.000
_cell.length_c   1.000
_cell.angle_alpha   90.00
_cell.angle_beta   90.00
_cell.angle_gamma   90.00
#
_symmetry.space_group_name_H-M   'P 1'
#
loop_
_entity.id
_entity.type
_entity.pdbx_description
1 polymer ?
#
loop_
_entity_poly.entity_id
_entity_poly.type
_entity_poly.pdbx_seq_one_letter_code
_entity_poly.pdbx_strand_id
1 'polypeptide(L)' 'MVDARGLSCPMPVGMTRRAVENGNPATLEVLVDSKTALENVTHYANGAGYKVEVSDFEGDYKLTLTK' A
#
# COMPACT_ATOMS: atom_id res chain seq x y z
N MET A 1 5.65 7.76 -3.70
CA MET A 1 5.68 6.64 -2.73
C MET A 1 4.94 7.01 -1.46
N VAL A 2 4.18 6.08 -0.91
CA VAL A 2 3.49 6.29 0.35
C VAL A 2 4.26 5.54 1.45
N ASP A 3 4.73 6.27 2.45
CA ASP A 3 5.42 5.65 3.59
C ASP A 3 4.43 5.60 4.76
N ALA A 4 3.88 4.41 4.97
CA ALA A 4 2.88 4.19 6.02
C ALA A 4 3.46 3.40 7.21
N ARG A 5 4.77 3.36 7.33
CA ARG A 5 5.43 2.66 8.43
C ARG A 5 5.20 3.42 9.73
N GLY A 6 5.05 2.67 10.82
CA GLY A 6 4.81 3.26 12.12
C GLY A 6 3.38 3.69 12.38
N LEU A 7 2.48 3.45 11.44
CA LEU A 7 1.07 3.82 11.58
C LEU A 7 0.23 2.58 11.87
N SER A 8 -0.75 2.74 12.74
CA SER A 8 -1.68 1.65 13.05
C SER A 8 -2.84 1.64 12.06
N CYS A 9 -3.41 0.45 11.85
CA CYS A 9 -4.59 0.28 11.00
C CYS A 9 -5.76 1.11 11.57
N PRO A 10 -6.53 1.82 10.74
CA PRO A 10 -6.60 1.72 9.27
C PRO A 10 -5.78 2.77 8.52
N MET A 11 -4.83 3.44 9.14
CA MET A 11 -4.10 4.54 8.52
C MET A 11 -3.34 4.16 7.25
N PRO A 12 -2.63 3.00 7.18
CA PRO A 12 -1.95 2.63 5.93
C PRO A 12 -2.92 2.51 4.75
N VAL A 13 -4.09 1.92 4.97
CA VAL A 13 -5.12 1.80 3.93
C VAL A 13 -5.65 3.18 3.56
N GLY A 14 -5.90 4.03 4.55
CA GLY A 14 -6.39 5.39 4.32
C GLY A 14 -5.42 6.22 3.50
N MET A 15 -4.13 6.13 3.79
CA MET A 15 -3.11 6.84 3.03
C MET A 15 -3.03 6.34 1.59
N THR A 16 -3.08 5.03 1.41
CA THR A 16 -3.06 4.42 0.08
C THR A 16 -4.28 4.85 -0.73
N ARG A 17 -5.44 4.83 -0.09
CA ARG A 17 -6.68 5.25 -0.74
C ARG A 17 -6.61 6.70 -1.18
N ARG A 18 -6.09 7.57 -0.32
CA ARG A 18 -5.96 8.98 -0.65
C ARG A 18 -5.03 9.18 -1.85
N ALA A 19 -3.90 8.48 -1.88
CA ALA A 19 -2.96 8.57 -2.99
C ALA A 19 -3.61 8.11 -4.30
N VAL A 20 -4.39 7.04 -4.25
CA VAL A 20 -5.09 6.52 -5.42
C VAL A 20 -6.15 7.52 -5.91
N GLU A 21 -6.93 8.09 -5.00
CA GLU A 21 -8.02 8.99 -5.36
C GLU A 21 -7.52 10.34 -5.86
N ASN A 22 -6.38 10.81 -5.36
CA ASN A 22 -5.85 12.12 -5.73
C ASN A 22 -5.20 12.16 -7.10
N GLY A 23 -4.64 11.05 -7.57
CA GLY A 23 -3.92 11.05 -8.84
C GLY A 23 -4.21 9.86 -9.72
N ASN A 24 -4.95 8.88 -9.20
CA ASN A 24 -5.24 7.65 -9.92
C ASN A 24 -3.99 7.12 -10.64
N PRO A 25 -2.85 6.96 -9.93
CA PRO A 25 -1.59 6.62 -10.56
C PRO A 25 -1.63 5.21 -11.16
N ALA A 26 -0.93 5.03 -12.27
CA ALA A 26 -0.78 3.70 -12.87
C ALA A 26 0.11 2.80 -12.03
N THR A 27 1.07 3.39 -11.32
CA THR A 27 1.98 2.67 -10.43
C THR A 27 2.11 3.44 -9.14
N LEU A 28 2.03 2.73 -8.02
CA LEU A 28 2.15 3.33 -6.69
C LEU A 28 2.94 2.38 -5.79
N GLU A 29 3.86 2.92 -5.02
CA GLU A 29 4.62 2.14 -4.04
C GLU A 29 4.18 2.52 -2.64
N VAL A 30 3.96 1.51 -1.80
CA VAL A 30 3.52 1.71 -0.42
C VAL A 30 4.44 0.93 0.51
N LEU A 31 4.91 1.58 1.57
CA LEU A 31 5.72 0.94 2.60
C LEU A 31 4.87 0.74 3.85
N VAL A 32 4.89 -0.48 4.37
CA VAL A 32 4.22 -0.83 5.63
C VAL A 32 5.17 -1.65 6.49
N ASP A 33 4.93 -1.66 7.80
CA ASP A 33 5.83 -2.36 8.72
C ASP A 33 5.15 -3.49 9.50
N SER A 34 3.93 -3.87 9.13
CA SER A 34 3.24 -4.97 9.76
C SER A 34 2.53 -5.82 8.73
N LYS A 35 2.37 -7.10 9.04
CA LYS A 35 1.68 -8.03 8.16
C LYS A 35 0.21 -7.67 8.02
N THR A 36 -0.40 -7.20 9.09
CA THR A 36 -1.80 -6.77 9.06
C THR A 36 -1.98 -5.61 8.08
N ALA A 37 -1.11 -4.61 8.13
CA ALA A 37 -1.17 -3.50 7.20
C ALA A 37 -0.93 -3.96 5.77
N LEU A 38 0.02 -4.88 5.57
CA LEU A 38 0.29 -5.48 4.27
C LEU A 38 -0.97 -6.12 3.68
N GLU A 39 -1.66 -6.93 4.47
CA GLU A 39 -2.86 -7.61 4.01
C GLU A 39 -3.98 -6.63 3.69
N ASN A 40 -4.18 -5.63 4.55
CA ASN A 40 -5.25 -4.65 4.37
C ASN A 40 -5.02 -3.79 3.12
N VAL A 41 -3.80 -3.32 2.92
CA VAL A 41 -3.47 -2.51 1.74
C VAL A 41 -3.59 -3.36 0.47
N THR A 42 -3.14 -4.61 0.52
CA THR A 42 -3.26 -5.53 -0.62
C THR A 42 -4.72 -5.74 -0.99
N HIS A 43 -5.55 -5.97 0.02
CA HIS A 43 -6.98 -6.18 -0.21
C HIS A 43 -7.63 -4.95 -0.85
N TYR A 44 -7.33 -3.77 -0.33
CA TYR A 44 -7.85 -2.53 -0.89
C TYR A 44 -7.38 -2.35 -2.34
N ALA A 45 -6.10 -2.56 -2.59
CA ALA A 45 -5.53 -2.34 -3.92
C ALA A 45 -6.13 -3.29 -4.95
N ASN A 46 -6.33 -4.54 -4.59
CA ASN A 46 -6.98 -5.51 -5.49
C ASN A 46 -8.40 -5.07 -5.83
N GLY A 47 -9.14 -4.56 -4.85
CA GLY A 47 -10.49 -4.04 -5.07
C GLY A 47 -10.52 -2.80 -5.93
N ALA A 48 -9.43 -2.05 -5.95
CA ALA A 48 -9.31 -0.82 -6.76
C ALA A 48 -8.75 -1.09 -8.17
N GLY A 49 -8.50 -2.34 -8.51
CA GLY A 49 -8.04 -2.71 -9.86
C GLY A 49 -6.54 -2.76 -10.02
N TYR A 50 -5.79 -2.75 -8.93
CA TYR A 50 -4.32 -2.84 -8.98
C TYR A 50 -3.84 -4.28 -8.83
N LYS A 51 -2.72 -4.58 -9.49
CA LYS A 51 -1.94 -5.77 -9.19
C LYS A 51 -0.95 -5.41 -8.10
N VAL A 52 -0.77 -6.30 -7.13
CA VAL A 52 0.08 -6.04 -5.99
C VAL A 52 1.27 -6.98 -5.99
N GLU A 53 2.46 -6.41 -5.93
CA GLU A 53 3.69 -7.17 -5.73
C GLU A 53 4.29 -6.74 -4.40
N VAL A 54 4.71 -7.72 -3.61
CA VAL A 54 5.29 -7.48 -2.29
C VAL A 54 6.75 -7.85 -2.31
N SER A 55 7.59 -6.96 -1.79
CA SER A 55 9.02 -7.24 -1.62
C SER A 55 9.48 -6.75 -0.25
N ASP A 56 10.62 -7.27 0.20
CA ASP A 56 11.20 -6.83 1.45
C ASP A 56 11.90 -5.48 1.24
N PHE A 57 11.81 -4.62 2.25
CA PHE A 57 12.47 -3.33 2.21
C PHE A 57 12.98 -3.02 3.62
N GLU A 58 14.25 -3.28 3.86
CA GLU A 58 14.91 -2.99 5.15
C GLU A 58 14.16 -3.57 6.35
N GLY A 59 13.68 -4.82 6.20
CA GLY A 59 12.92 -5.49 7.27
C GLY A 59 11.44 -5.19 7.27
N ASP A 60 11.00 -4.25 6.45
CA ASP A 60 9.58 -3.92 6.29
C ASP A 60 9.07 -4.48 4.97
N TYR A 61 7.86 -4.10 4.58
CA TYR A 61 7.24 -4.57 3.35
C TYR A 61 7.03 -3.42 2.38
N LYS A 62 7.40 -3.65 1.13
CA LYS A 62 7.13 -2.70 0.06
C LYS A 62 6.12 -3.32 -0.89
N LEU A 63 4.99 -2.65 -1.07
CA LEU A 63 3.96 -3.07 -2.00
C LEU A 63 4.06 -2.22 -3.25
N THR A 64 4.20 -2.86 -4.40
CA THR A 64 4.18 -2.17 -5.69
C THR A 64 2.82 -2.44 -6.33
N LEU A 65 2.04 -1.39 -6.47
CA LEU A 65 0.69 -1.45 -7.02
C LEU A 65 0.76 -1.00 -8.48
N THR A 66 0.28 -1.83 -9.39
CA THR A 66 0.31 -1.53 -10.82
C THR A 66 -1.06 -1.79 -11.43
N LYS A 67 -1.53 -0.87 -12.22
CA LYS A 67 -2.77 -1.06 -12.99
C LYS A 67 -2.53 -1.79 -14.29
#